data_e1d9a44cbd43903861825cfab374d4c3
#
_entry.id   e1d9a44cbd43903861825cfab374d4c3
#
_cell.length_a   1.000
_cell.length_b   1.000
_cell.length_c   1.000
_cell.angle_alpha   90.00
_cell.angle_beta   90.00
_cell.angle_gamma   90.00
#
_symmetry.space_group_name_H-M   'P 1'
#
loop_
_entity.id
_entity.type
_entity.pdbx_description
1 polymer ?
#
loop_
_entity_poly.entity_id
_entity_poly.type
_entity_poly.pdbx_seq_one_letter_code
_entity_poly.pdbx_strand_id
1 'polypeptide(L)'
;MRKFSVLMITALLLSGCSTGEQPPIAAPGVIPSCDQIDISKETSEVLKMSCLDGSSEINYHSIKGPIIINVWASWCTGCKEEMPYFVDLYANPIFKSGEIKLLGIDVDEKNADSGPNFIKSNGMSWPHLEDTDSRSKLVFGPGVPVTYFLDKSGEVIHKHIGAYRSKSQLYEAVEKYFEVKL
;
A
#
# COMPACT_ATOMS: atom_id res chain seq x y z
N MET A 1 11.42 -25.89 -71.26
CA MET A 1 10.60 -24.80 -70.64
C MET A 1 10.41 -25.12 -69.20
N ARG A 2 11.24 -24.54 -68.33
CA ARG A 2 11.22 -24.75 -66.87
C ARG A 2 10.47 -23.58 -66.22
N LYS A 3 9.33 -23.87 -65.57
CA LYS A 3 8.57 -22.87 -64.79
C LYS A 3 9.19 -22.76 -63.43
N PHE A 4 9.73 -21.58 -63.05
CA PHE A 4 10.13 -21.23 -61.72
C PHE A 4 8.92 -20.70 -60.95
N SER A 5 8.50 -21.42 -59.92
CA SER A 5 7.49 -20.95 -58.94
C SER A 5 8.21 -20.16 -57.88
N VAL A 6 7.92 -18.89 -57.78
CA VAL A 6 8.40 -18.01 -56.68
C VAL A 6 7.45 -18.17 -55.51
N LEU A 7 7.95 -18.74 -54.43
CA LEU A 7 7.23 -18.89 -53.17
C LEU A 7 7.40 -17.59 -52.36
N MET A 8 6.33 -16.82 -52.23
CA MET A 8 6.30 -15.58 -51.50
C MET A 8 6.03 -15.90 -50.01
N ILE A 9 7.05 -15.83 -49.19
CA ILE A 9 6.95 -16.02 -47.73
C ILE A 9 6.52 -14.70 -47.08
N THR A 10 5.24 -14.63 -46.68
CA THR A 10 4.70 -13.50 -45.93
C THR A 10 5.08 -13.68 -44.44
N ALA A 11 6.02 -12.88 -43.95
CA ALA A 11 6.37 -12.83 -42.55
C ALA A 11 5.28 -12.03 -41.80
N LEU A 12 4.45 -12.71 -41.02
CA LEU A 12 3.58 -12.05 -40.02
C LEU A 12 4.43 -11.59 -38.85
N LEU A 13 4.61 -10.29 -38.74
CA LEU A 13 5.12 -9.66 -37.53
C LEU A 13 4.00 -9.65 -36.45
N LEU A 14 4.04 -10.58 -35.52
CA LEU A 14 3.23 -10.52 -34.30
C LEU A 14 3.81 -9.43 -33.42
N SER A 15 3.22 -8.24 -33.51
CA SER A 15 3.42 -7.19 -32.50
C SER A 15 2.75 -7.64 -31.21
N GLY A 16 3.50 -8.23 -30.29
CA GLY A 16 3.07 -8.52 -28.94
C GLY A 16 2.87 -7.18 -28.18
N CYS A 17 1.63 -6.73 -28.06
CA CYS A 17 1.29 -5.74 -27.04
C CYS A 17 1.50 -6.41 -25.66
N SER A 18 2.57 -6.03 -24.98
CA SER A 18 2.71 -6.28 -23.56
C SER A 18 1.64 -5.43 -22.85
N THR A 19 0.48 -6.01 -22.60
CA THR A 19 -0.48 -5.48 -21.65
C THR A 19 0.17 -5.64 -20.27
N GLY A 20 0.62 -4.52 -19.68
CA GLY A 20 1.03 -4.49 -18.29
C GLY A 20 -0.12 -5.02 -17.46
N GLU A 21 0.02 -6.23 -16.96
CA GLU A 21 -0.96 -6.88 -16.10
C GLU A 21 -0.96 -6.12 -14.78
N GLN A 22 -2.00 -5.31 -14.54
CA GLN A 22 -2.22 -4.70 -13.24
C GLN A 22 -2.44 -5.82 -12.23
N PRO A 23 -1.79 -5.74 -11.05
CA PRO A 23 -2.01 -6.73 -10.01
C PRO A 23 -3.51 -6.82 -9.68
N PRO A 24 -4.06 -8.02 -9.46
CA PRO A 24 -5.47 -8.20 -9.17
C PRO A 24 -5.85 -7.42 -7.91
N ILE A 25 -6.92 -6.62 -8.01
CA ILE A 25 -7.48 -5.91 -6.88
C ILE A 25 -8.01 -6.95 -5.90
N ALA A 26 -7.45 -6.99 -4.69
CA ALA A 26 -7.91 -7.90 -3.66
C ALA A 26 -9.39 -7.64 -3.35
N ALA A 27 -10.14 -8.72 -3.10
CA ALA A 27 -11.53 -8.62 -2.65
C ALA A 27 -11.59 -7.91 -1.28
N PRO A 28 -12.69 -7.19 -0.96
CA PRO A 28 -12.83 -6.52 0.33
C PRO A 28 -12.55 -7.46 1.51
N GLY A 29 -11.64 -7.07 2.41
CA GLY A 29 -11.24 -7.84 3.58
C GLY A 29 -10.31 -9.02 3.31
N VAL A 30 -9.78 -9.17 2.09
CA VAL A 30 -8.65 -10.04 1.79
C VAL A 30 -7.38 -9.23 1.98
N ILE A 31 -6.44 -9.73 2.78
CA ILE A 31 -5.14 -9.06 3.01
C ILE A 31 -4.24 -9.34 1.80
N PRO A 32 -3.88 -8.31 1.00
CA PRO A 32 -2.99 -8.52 -0.13
C PRO A 32 -1.55 -8.75 0.34
N SER A 33 -0.76 -9.42 -0.53
CA SER A 33 0.68 -9.51 -0.37
C SER A 33 1.35 -8.13 -0.35
N CYS A 34 2.45 -8.03 0.40
CA CYS A 34 3.28 -6.83 0.43
C CYS A 34 4.21 -6.68 -0.78
N ASP A 35 4.20 -7.60 -1.74
CA ASP A 35 5.10 -7.59 -2.91
C ASP A 35 4.99 -6.33 -3.78
N GLN A 36 3.83 -5.65 -3.71
CA GLN A 36 3.64 -4.38 -4.40
C GLN A 36 4.32 -3.18 -3.73
N ILE A 37 4.86 -3.34 -2.53
CA ILE A 37 5.57 -2.26 -1.81
C ILE A 37 7.00 -2.19 -2.33
N ASP A 38 7.42 -1.01 -2.77
CA ASP A 38 8.80 -0.76 -3.22
C ASP A 38 9.71 -0.62 -2.00
N ILE A 39 10.65 -1.55 -1.85
CA ILE A 39 11.62 -1.62 -0.76
C ILE A 39 13.06 -1.40 -1.26
N SER A 40 13.24 -0.66 -2.32
CA SER A 40 14.55 -0.44 -2.95
C SER A 40 15.34 0.74 -2.38
N LYS A 41 14.85 1.43 -1.32
CA LYS A 41 15.61 2.50 -0.65
C LYS A 41 16.79 1.91 0.10
N GLU A 42 18.01 2.37 -0.25
CA GLU A 42 19.22 2.01 0.46
C GLU A 42 19.23 2.61 1.87
N THR A 43 19.46 1.77 2.87
CA THR A 43 19.50 2.19 4.28
C THR A 43 20.33 1.24 5.13
N SER A 44 21.02 1.78 6.14
CA SER A 44 21.65 1.01 7.21
C SER A 44 20.74 0.77 8.41
N GLU A 45 19.62 1.48 8.48
CA GLU A 45 18.63 1.32 9.55
C GLU A 45 17.74 0.09 9.28
N VAL A 46 17.43 -0.65 10.33
CA VAL A 46 16.65 -1.90 10.21
C VAL A 46 15.49 -1.90 11.19
N LEU A 47 14.28 -1.88 10.64
CA LEU A 47 13.03 -2.19 11.35
C LEU A 47 12.22 -3.15 10.47
N LYS A 48 12.40 -4.44 10.69
CA LYS A 48 11.67 -5.48 9.96
C LYS A 48 10.34 -5.76 10.62
N MET A 49 9.29 -5.84 9.81
CA MET A 49 7.94 -6.22 10.22
C MET A 49 7.39 -7.26 9.24
N SER A 50 6.63 -8.22 9.76
CA SER A 50 6.01 -9.25 8.94
C SER A 50 4.82 -8.69 8.17
N CYS A 51 4.65 -9.13 6.93
CA CYS A 51 3.42 -8.89 6.20
C CYS A 51 2.29 -9.74 6.79
N LEU A 52 1.13 -9.15 7.03
CA LEU A 52 -0.02 -9.80 7.68
C LEU A 52 -0.62 -10.97 6.87
N ASP A 53 -0.31 -11.07 5.57
CA ASP A 53 -0.66 -12.24 4.76
C ASP A 53 0.33 -13.42 4.94
N GLY A 54 1.40 -13.23 5.72
CA GLY A 54 2.43 -14.22 5.99
C GLY A 54 3.42 -14.45 4.85
N SER A 55 3.39 -13.66 3.77
CA SER A 55 4.21 -13.88 2.58
C SER A 55 5.68 -13.48 2.75
N SER A 56 5.94 -12.40 3.49
CA SER A 56 7.27 -11.76 3.54
C SER A 56 7.48 -10.90 4.78
N GLU A 57 8.73 -10.47 4.97
CA GLU A 57 9.09 -9.38 5.90
C GLU A 57 9.55 -8.15 5.11
N ILE A 58 9.17 -6.97 5.57
CA ILE A 58 9.60 -5.70 5.01
C ILE A 58 10.43 -4.91 6.02
N ASN A 59 11.57 -4.38 5.60
CA ASN A 59 12.25 -3.35 6.36
C ASN A 59 11.59 -2.00 6.10
N TYR A 60 10.94 -1.42 7.12
CA TYR A 60 10.26 -0.12 7.00
C TYR A 60 11.16 0.97 6.41
N HIS A 61 12.42 1.04 6.84
CA HIS A 61 13.36 2.08 6.37
C HIS A 61 13.77 1.94 4.91
N SER A 62 13.49 0.79 4.29
CA SER A 62 13.74 0.57 2.85
C SER A 62 12.55 0.91 1.94
N ILE A 63 11.42 1.33 2.51
CA ILE A 63 10.22 1.65 1.73
C ILE A 63 10.41 2.93 0.93
N LYS A 64 10.03 2.88 -0.35
CA LYS A 64 9.86 4.04 -1.24
C LYS A 64 8.40 4.32 -1.52
N GLY A 65 8.12 5.58 -1.84
CA GLY A 65 6.80 6.05 -2.25
C GLY A 65 6.67 6.34 -3.76
N PRO A 66 5.66 7.09 -4.17
CA PRO A 66 4.69 7.76 -3.28
C PRO A 66 3.81 6.76 -2.54
N ILE A 67 3.75 6.87 -1.22
CA ILE A 67 3.00 5.94 -0.38
C ILE A 67 2.44 6.65 0.86
N ILE A 68 1.21 6.28 1.23
CA ILE A 68 0.64 6.62 2.53
C ILE A 68 0.84 5.42 3.45
N ILE A 69 1.34 5.66 4.64
CA ILE A 69 1.46 4.65 5.69
C ILE A 69 0.57 5.04 6.85
N ASN A 70 -0.50 4.27 7.09
CA ASN A 70 -1.42 4.47 8.19
C ASN A 70 -1.10 3.46 9.31
N VAL A 71 -0.70 3.97 10.48
CA VAL A 71 -0.41 3.17 11.69
C VAL A 71 -1.66 3.12 12.55
N TRP A 72 -2.14 1.93 12.84
CA TRP A 72 -3.44 1.69 13.45
C TRP A 72 -3.44 0.48 14.39
N ALA A 73 -4.52 0.32 15.16
CA ALA A 73 -4.78 -0.87 15.96
C ALA A 73 -6.28 -1.15 16.02
N SER A 74 -6.68 -2.40 16.15
CA SER A 74 -8.08 -2.81 16.17
C SER A 74 -8.88 -2.26 17.37
N TRP A 75 -8.21 -2.01 18.47
CA TRP A 75 -8.79 -1.45 19.69
C TRP A 75 -8.89 0.09 19.71
N CYS A 76 -8.22 0.77 18.75
CA CYS A 76 -8.13 2.23 18.67
C CYS A 76 -9.44 2.85 18.16
N THR A 77 -10.10 3.67 18.97
CA THR A 77 -11.36 4.32 18.58
C THR A 77 -11.19 5.26 17.40
N GLY A 78 -10.17 6.13 17.41
CA GLY A 78 -9.91 7.07 16.30
C GLY A 78 -9.58 6.36 15.00
N CYS A 79 -8.89 5.19 15.07
CA CYS A 79 -8.60 4.39 13.89
C CYS A 79 -9.91 3.84 13.26
N LYS A 80 -10.86 3.38 14.09
CA LYS A 80 -12.18 2.93 13.62
C LYS A 80 -12.97 4.03 12.94
N GLU A 81 -12.90 5.25 13.49
CA GLU A 81 -13.63 6.41 12.97
C GLU A 81 -13.11 6.86 11.60
N GLU A 82 -11.78 6.82 11.36
CA GLU A 82 -11.18 7.25 10.09
C GLU A 82 -11.15 6.16 9.01
N MET A 83 -11.25 4.89 9.39
CA MET A 83 -11.07 3.77 8.46
C MET A 83 -12.00 3.80 7.24
N PRO A 84 -13.30 4.17 7.34
CA PRO A 84 -14.16 4.31 6.16
C PRO A 84 -13.62 5.31 5.12
N TYR A 85 -12.88 6.33 5.55
CA TYR A 85 -12.29 7.31 4.63
C TYR A 85 -11.10 6.72 3.86
N PHE A 86 -10.29 5.88 4.51
CA PHE A 86 -9.20 5.16 3.85
C PHE A 86 -9.71 4.09 2.88
N VAL A 87 -10.78 3.37 3.24
CA VAL A 87 -11.44 2.40 2.34
C VAL A 87 -11.95 3.09 1.07
N ASP A 88 -12.59 4.24 1.22
CA ASP A 88 -13.07 5.04 0.10
C ASP A 88 -11.91 5.63 -0.71
N LEU A 89 -10.86 6.15 -0.05
CA LEU A 89 -9.66 6.64 -0.70
C LEU A 89 -8.99 5.56 -1.55
N TYR A 90 -8.84 4.35 -1.01
CA TYR A 90 -8.22 3.24 -1.72
C TYR A 90 -9.02 2.76 -2.94
N ALA A 91 -10.32 3.09 -3.01
CA ALA A 91 -11.13 2.84 -4.20
C ALA A 91 -10.84 3.78 -5.37
N ASN A 92 -10.15 4.91 -5.12
CA ASN A 92 -9.80 5.87 -6.17
C ASN A 92 -8.83 5.25 -7.20
N PRO A 93 -8.99 5.55 -8.51
CA PRO A 93 -8.15 5.03 -9.58
C PRO A 93 -6.64 5.20 -9.37
N ILE A 94 -6.19 6.30 -8.76
CA ILE A 94 -4.76 6.57 -8.53
C ILE A 94 -4.10 5.55 -7.58
N PHE A 95 -4.87 5.01 -6.61
CA PHE A 95 -4.41 3.93 -5.73
C PHE A 95 -4.53 2.58 -6.42
N LYS A 96 -5.59 2.37 -7.21
CA LYS A 96 -5.80 1.12 -7.97
C LYS A 96 -4.76 0.93 -9.06
N SER A 97 -4.26 2.00 -9.66
CA SER A 97 -3.15 1.95 -10.63
C SER A 97 -1.78 1.71 -9.98
N GLY A 98 -1.67 1.88 -8.65
CA GLY A 98 -0.39 1.83 -7.93
C GLY A 98 0.48 3.08 -8.09
N GLU A 99 -0.06 4.16 -8.69
CA GLU A 99 0.64 5.45 -8.78
C GLU A 99 0.91 6.03 -7.40
N ILE A 100 -0.07 5.95 -6.49
CA ILE A 100 0.13 6.16 -5.05
C ILE A 100 -0.26 4.86 -4.35
N LYS A 101 0.56 4.43 -3.41
CA LYS A 101 0.33 3.20 -2.63
C LYS A 101 -0.24 3.52 -1.26
N LEU A 102 -0.88 2.52 -0.65
CA LEU A 102 -1.35 2.57 0.74
C LEU A 102 -0.84 1.33 1.46
N LEU A 103 -0.28 1.52 2.64
CA LEU A 103 0.21 0.48 3.53
C LEU A 103 -0.38 0.71 4.93
N GLY A 104 -0.92 -0.32 5.54
CA GLY A 104 -1.28 -0.32 6.94
C GLY A 104 -0.14 -0.86 7.81
N ILE A 105 -0.01 -0.37 9.03
CA ILE A 105 0.83 -0.99 10.05
C ILE A 105 -0.04 -1.22 11.27
N ASP A 106 -0.30 -2.50 11.56
CA ASP A 106 -1.04 -2.96 12.72
C ASP A 106 -0.11 -3.06 13.93
N VAL A 107 -0.46 -2.42 15.02
CA VAL A 107 0.41 -2.32 16.20
C VAL A 107 -0.32 -2.67 17.47
N ASP A 108 0.43 -3.25 18.43
CA ASP A 108 -0.04 -3.46 19.83
C ASP A 108 -1.34 -4.28 19.93
N GLU A 109 -1.55 -5.24 19.09
CA GLU A 109 -2.72 -6.12 19.18
C GLU A 109 -2.61 -7.06 20.39
N LYS A 110 -3.76 -7.31 21.06
CA LYS A 110 -3.82 -8.23 22.19
C LYS A 110 -3.81 -9.69 21.79
N ASN A 111 -4.35 -9.99 20.61
CA ASN A 111 -4.43 -11.32 20.03
C ASN A 111 -4.06 -11.27 18.56
N ALA A 112 -3.42 -12.31 18.05
CA ALA A 112 -2.99 -12.40 16.65
C ALA A 112 -4.14 -12.24 15.64
N ASP A 113 -5.36 -12.67 16.00
CA ASP A 113 -6.51 -12.58 15.10
C ASP A 113 -7.18 -11.19 15.08
N SER A 114 -6.81 -10.28 16.00
CA SER A 114 -7.51 -8.99 16.15
C SER A 114 -7.33 -8.10 14.93
N GLY A 115 -6.11 -7.95 14.45
CA GLY A 115 -5.79 -7.19 13.24
C GLY A 115 -6.46 -7.77 11.99
N PRO A 116 -6.27 -9.04 11.66
CA PRO A 116 -6.94 -9.70 10.53
C PRO A 116 -8.47 -9.58 10.55
N ASN A 117 -9.10 -9.76 11.73
CA ASN A 117 -10.54 -9.59 11.86
C ASN A 117 -10.99 -8.15 11.66
N PHE A 118 -10.21 -7.18 12.12
CA PHE A 118 -10.49 -5.77 11.92
C PHE A 118 -10.41 -5.40 10.43
N ILE A 119 -9.36 -5.83 9.72
CA ILE A 119 -9.19 -5.64 8.27
C ILE A 119 -10.42 -6.19 7.53
N LYS A 120 -10.79 -7.44 7.81
CA LYS A 120 -11.93 -8.09 7.18
C LYS A 120 -13.25 -7.35 7.43
N SER A 121 -13.49 -6.96 8.68
CA SER A 121 -14.75 -6.32 9.09
C SER A 121 -14.92 -4.92 8.51
N ASN A 122 -13.81 -4.24 8.19
CA ASN A 122 -13.81 -2.88 7.63
C ASN A 122 -13.56 -2.83 6.12
N GLY A 123 -13.39 -3.97 5.45
CA GLY A 123 -13.17 -4.03 4.01
C GLY A 123 -11.84 -3.43 3.54
N MET A 124 -10.83 -3.40 4.42
CA MET A 124 -9.49 -2.94 4.08
C MET A 124 -8.87 -3.92 3.09
N SER A 125 -8.44 -3.43 1.92
CA SER A 125 -7.97 -4.29 0.81
C SER A 125 -6.63 -3.83 0.24
N TRP A 126 -5.77 -3.29 1.10
CA TRP A 126 -4.38 -2.94 0.83
C TRP A 126 -3.43 -3.76 1.72
N PRO A 127 -2.11 -3.79 1.45
CA PRO A 127 -1.15 -4.49 2.28
C PRO A 127 -1.08 -3.98 3.71
N HIS A 128 -0.79 -4.89 4.63
CA HIS A 128 -0.58 -4.55 6.04
C HIS A 128 0.64 -5.26 6.60
N LEU A 129 1.43 -4.53 7.38
CA LEU A 129 2.48 -5.08 8.24
C LEU A 129 1.95 -5.21 9.65
N GLU A 130 2.52 -6.13 10.42
CA GLU A 130 2.28 -6.24 11.86
C GLU A 130 3.55 -5.96 12.66
N ASP A 131 3.39 -5.23 13.74
CA ASP A 131 4.42 -4.99 14.76
C ASP A 131 4.09 -5.77 16.03
N THR A 132 4.59 -7.00 16.11
CA THR A 132 4.30 -7.93 17.21
C THR A 132 5.07 -7.65 18.48
N ASP A 133 6.15 -6.89 18.39
CA ASP A 133 7.08 -6.62 19.51
C ASP A 133 7.18 -5.14 19.90
N SER A 134 6.31 -4.32 19.36
CA SER A 134 6.21 -2.86 19.65
C SER A 134 7.46 -2.05 19.32
N ARG A 135 8.37 -2.56 18.49
CA ARG A 135 9.58 -1.83 18.06
C ARG A 135 9.24 -0.60 17.23
N SER A 136 8.13 -0.64 16.51
CA SER A 136 7.66 0.48 15.70
C SER A 136 7.40 1.75 16.50
N LYS A 137 7.16 1.66 17.81
CA LYS A 137 7.03 2.82 18.72
C LYS A 137 8.23 3.74 18.69
N LEU A 138 9.42 3.22 18.42
CA LEU A 138 10.64 4.04 18.31
C LEU A 138 10.58 4.97 17.07
N VAL A 139 9.84 4.57 16.03
CA VAL A 139 9.68 5.33 14.78
C VAL A 139 8.40 6.15 14.78
N PHE A 140 7.27 5.54 15.13
CA PHE A 140 5.95 6.15 15.00
C PHE A 140 5.49 6.90 16.25
N GLY A 141 6.11 6.62 17.39
CA GLY A 141 5.68 7.11 18.69
C GLY A 141 4.64 6.17 19.32
N PRO A 142 4.19 6.51 20.55
CA PRO A 142 3.38 5.60 21.38
C PRO A 142 1.88 5.60 21.06
N GLY A 143 1.42 6.47 20.16
CA GLY A 143 -0.02 6.69 19.95
C GLY A 143 -0.46 6.38 18.54
N VAL A 144 -1.71 5.92 18.40
CA VAL A 144 -2.41 5.67 17.13
C VAL A 144 -3.76 6.41 17.11
N PRO A 145 -4.29 6.78 15.91
CA PRO A 145 -3.67 6.61 14.60
C PRO A 145 -2.61 7.67 14.30
N VAL A 146 -1.68 7.30 13.42
CA VAL A 146 -0.73 8.23 12.82
C VAL A 146 -0.61 7.90 11.33
N THR A 147 -0.62 8.91 10.47
CA THR A 147 -0.48 8.73 9.02
C THR A 147 0.76 9.45 8.50
N TYR A 148 1.59 8.73 7.76
CA TYR A 148 2.79 9.25 7.12
C TYR A 148 2.60 9.29 5.61
N PHE A 149 3.14 10.33 4.99
CA PHE A 149 3.21 10.48 3.54
C PHE A 149 4.69 10.44 3.17
N LEU A 150 5.06 9.49 2.32
CA LEU A 150 6.43 9.36 1.82
C LEU A 150 6.46 9.68 0.33
N ASP A 151 7.46 10.46 -0.07
CA ASP A 151 7.71 10.74 -1.48
C ASP A 151 8.35 9.56 -2.22
N LYS A 152 8.65 9.75 -3.51
CA LYS A 152 9.26 8.73 -4.38
C LYS A 152 10.62 8.23 -3.87
N SER A 153 11.34 9.02 -3.07
CA SER A 153 12.61 8.62 -2.47
C SER A 153 12.45 7.83 -1.17
N GLY A 154 11.24 7.82 -0.59
CA GLY A 154 10.94 7.25 0.72
C GLY A 154 11.22 8.22 1.88
N GLU A 155 11.34 9.52 1.59
CA GLU A 155 11.43 10.55 2.63
C GLU A 155 10.03 10.95 3.11
N VAL A 156 9.90 11.16 4.41
CA VAL A 156 8.63 11.60 5.01
C VAL A 156 8.39 13.06 4.68
N ILE A 157 7.41 13.35 3.82
CA ILE A 157 7.01 14.72 3.44
C ILE A 157 5.89 15.28 4.31
N HIS A 158 5.14 14.42 4.99
CA HIS A 158 4.11 14.83 5.96
C HIS A 158 3.82 13.74 6.98
N LYS A 159 3.45 14.19 8.18
CA LYS A 159 2.96 13.35 9.29
C LYS A 159 1.69 13.96 9.86
N HIS A 160 0.61 13.18 9.89
CA HIS A 160 -0.63 13.53 10.57
C HIS A 160 -0.77 12.68 11.83
N ILE A 161 -0.97 13.35 12.98
CA ILE A 161 -1.14 12.68 14.29
C ILE A 161 -2.62 12.78 14.69
N GLY A 162 -3.21 11.66 15.03
CA GLY A 162 -4.63 11.54 15.36
C GLY A 162 -5.48 11.19 14.14
N ALA A 163 -6.78 10.94 14.38
CA ALA A 163 -7.70 10.54 13.32
C ALA A 163 -8.05 11.70 12.40
N TYR A 164 -8.15 11.43 11.10
CA TYR A 164 -8.86 12.29 10.17
C TYR A 164 -10.33 12.38 10.56
N ARG A 165 -10.88 13.61 10.60
CA ARG A 165 -12.24 13.86 11.07
C ARG A 165 -13.29 13.82 9.96
N SER A 166 -12.85 13.81 8.69
CA SER A 166 -13.71 13.71 7.53
C SER A 166 -12.96 13.19 6.32
N LYS A 167 -13.71 12.66 5.36
CA LYS A 167 -13.20 12.27 4.04
C LYS A 167 -12.46 13.44 3.37
N SER A 168 -13.04 14.64 3.36
CA SER A 168 -12.42 15.82 2.72
C SER A 168 -11.07 16.14 3.32
N GLN A 169 -10.92 16.08 4.65
CA GLN A 169 -9.63 16.35 5.30
C GLN A 169 -8.54 15.37 4.83
N LEU A 170 -8.84 14.08 4.71
CA LEU A 170 -7.90 13.09 4.19
C LEU A 170 -7.58 13.34 2.72
N TYR A 171 -8.60 13.60 1.89
CA TYR A 171 -8.43 13.85 0.46
C TYR A 171 -7.60 15.10 0.19
N GLU A 172 -7.89 16.21 0.87
CA GLU A 172 -7.11 17.45 0.79
C GLU A 172 -5.64 17.24 1.17
N ALA A 173 -5.37 16.38 2.16
CA ALA A 173 -4.00 16.04 2.53
C ALA A 173 -3.30 15.27 1.39
N VAL A 174 -3.96 14.27 0.79
CA VAL A 174 -3.41 13.50 -0.34
C VAL A 174 -3.14 14.40 -1.54
N GLU A 175 -4.13 15.22 -1.94
CA GLU A 175 -4.00 16.16 -3.05
C GLU A 175 -2.85 17.14 -2.84
N LYS A 176 -2.73 17.66 -1.62
CA LYS A 176 -1.71 18.64 -1.26
C LYS A 176 -0.29 18.07 -1.26
N TYR A 177 -0.09 16.92 -0.64
CA TYR A 177 1.27 16.42 -0.40
C TYR A 177 1.82 15.56 -1.55
N PHE A 178 0.95 14.99 -2.38
CA PHE A 178 1.37 14.31 -3.60
C PHE A 178 1.13 15.12 -4.88
N GLU A 179 0.58 16.35 -4.76
CA GLU A 179 0.33 17.25 -5.90
C GLU A 179 -0.57 16.63 -6.97
N VAL A 180 -1.61 15.90 -6.55
CA VAL A 180 -2.57 15.20 -7.40
C VAL A 180 -3.98 15.75 -7.22
N LYS A 181 -4.92 15.28 -8.07
CA LYS A 181 -6.38 15.46 -7.87
C LYS A 181 -7.06 14.11 -7.75
N LEU A 182 -7.95 13.98 -6.77
CA LEU A 182 -8.71 12.77 -6.46
C LEU A 182 -10.15 12.85 -6.96
#